data_a71980fb2cba5088c4af07ee75baf406
#
_entry.id   a71980fb2cba5088c4af07ee75baf406
#
_cell.length_a   1.000
_cell.length_b   1.000
_cell.length_c   1.000
_cell.angle_alpha   90.00
_cell.angle_beta   90.00
_cell.angle_gamma   90.00
#
_symmetry.space_group_name_H-M   'P 1'
#
loop_
_entity.id
_entity.type
_entity.pdbx_description
1 polymer ?
#
loop_
_entity_poly.entity_id
_entity_poly.type
_entity_poly.pdbx_seq_one_letter_code
_entity_poly.pdbx_strand_id
1 'polypeptide(L)'
;MDMISLKSPREIECMRRAGRLTAQARALAGSMVRPGVTTQEIDTAVRKFIESHGAKPSFLGYSGFPGSACISINEEVIHGIPGPRKLKEGDIVSVDVGAFLDGFHGDCAATFACGQVSDEAMHLIHVTEQSFWEGIRNARTGCRVYDISHAVQQYVEANGCSVVRDFVGHGVGAKLHEPPEVPNFGPAG
;
A
#
# COMPACT_ATOMS: atom_id res chain seq x y z
N MET A 1 -3.75 26.53 0.43
CA MET A 1 -3.10 25.53 -0.45
C MET A 1 -1.98 24.93 0.36
N ASP A 2 -2.05 23.65 0.64
CA ASP A 2 -0.94 22.95 1.28
C ASP A 2 0.24 22.90 0.33
N MET A 3 1.40 23.39 0.78
CA MET A 3 2.58 23.48 -0.07
C MET A 3 3.20 22.09 -0.25
N ILE A 4 3.58 21.77 -1.49
CA ILE A 4 4.38 20.58 -1.79
C ILE A 4 5.75 20.74 -1.11
N SER A 5 6.12 19.78 -0.27
CA SER A 5 7.41 19.74 0.41
C SER A 5 8.46 19.06 -0.47
N LEU A 6 9.40 19.81 -0.98
CA LEU A 6 10.56 19.25 -1.70
C LEU A 6 11.55 18.66 -0.70
N LYS A 7 12.04 17.47 -1.00
CA LYS A 7 12.98 16.76 -0.13
C LYS A 7 14.43 16.97 -0.61
N SER A 8 15.31 17.24 0.33
CA SER A 8 16.75 17.28 0.09
C SER A 8 17.31 15.87 -0.21
N PRO A 9 18.51 15.75 -0.79
CA PRO A 9 19.14 14.44 -1.03
C PRO A 9 19.27 13.58 0.24
N ARG A 10 19.54 14.20 1.38
CA ARG A 10 19.62 13.50 2.68
C ARG A 10 18.26 12.95 3.11
N GLU A 11 17.21 13.73 2.98
CA GLU A 11 15.85 13.31 3.31
C GLU A 11 15.37 12.19 2.37
N ILE A 12 15.69 12.27 1.07
CA ILE A 12 15.39 11.20 0.11
C ILE A 12 16.08 9.88 0.53
N GLU A 13 17.31 9.94 1.04
CA GLU A 13 17.98 8.73 1.51
C GLU A 13 17.35 8.16 2.79
N CYS A 14 16.86 9.00 3.70
CA CYS A 14 16.06 8.55 4.83
C CYS A 14 14.73 7.90 4.37
N MET A 15 14.04 8.52 3.44
CA MET A 15 12.81 7.97 2.84
C MET A 15 13.07 6.64 2.12
N ARG A 16 14.21 6.52 1.42
CA ARG A 16 14.60 5.26 0.76
C ARG A 16 14.78 4.13 1.77
N ARG A 17 15.40 4.41 2.93
CA ARG A 17 15.57 3.43 4.01
C ARG A 17 14.24 3.03 4.62
N ALA A 18 13.37 4.01 4.92
CA ALA A 18 12.03 3.76 5.44
C ALA A 18 11.20 2.92 4.44
N GLY A 19 11.16 3.31 3.17
CA GLY A 19 10.45 2.58 2.12
C GLY A 19 10.96 1.16 1.90
N ARG A 20 12.29 0.95 1.97
CA ARG A 20 12.88 -0.40 1.86
C ARG A 20 12.47 -1.29 3.04
N LEU A 21 12.50 -0.76 4.26
CA LEU A 21 12.04 -1.48 5.44
C LEU A 21 10.55 -1.83 5.34
N THR A 22 9.73 -0.89 4.91
CA THR A 22 8.29 -1.10 4.70
C THR A 22 8.03 -2.20 3.67
N ALA A 23 8.75 -2.19 2.53
CA ALA A 23 8.62 -3.22 1.52
C ALA A 23 9.02 -4.62 2.04
N GLN A 24 10.04 -4.70 2.90
CA GLN A 24 10.44 -5.96 3.55
C GLN A 24 9.38 -6.45 4.54
N ALA A 25 8.79 -5.56 5.32
CA ALA A 25 7.70 -5.89 6.24
C ALA A 25 6.45 -6.39 5.48
N ARG A 26 6.11 -5.75 4.34
CA ARG A 26 5.04 -6.21 3.45
C ARG A 26 5.33 -7.59 2.86
N ALA A 27 6.56 -7.83 2.43
CA ALA A 27 6.97 -9.15 1.90
C ALA A 27 6.88 -10.25 2.97
N LEU A 28 7.27 -9.95 4.22
CA LEU A 28 7.06 -10.84 5.36
C LEU A 28 5.58 -11.16 5.55
N ALA A 29 4.72 -10.14 5.58
CA ALA A 29 3.28 -10.32 5.70
C ALA A 29 2.73 -11.23 4.59
N GLY A 30 3.10 -10.97 3.34
CA GLY A 30 2.70 -11.80 2.19
C GLY A 30 3.14 -13.25 2.31
N SER A 31 4.34 -13.52 2.82
CA SER A 31 4.84 -14.89 3.03
C SER A 31 4.04 -15.68 4.08
N MET A 32 3.29 -14.98 4.93
CA MET A 32 2.44 -15.58 5.96
C MET A 32 1.01 -15.85 5.48
N VAL A 33 0.60 -15.29 4.33
CA VAL A 33 -0.75 -15.48 3.79
C VAL A 33 -0.94 -16.93 3.36
N ARG A 34 -1.70 -17.67 4.17
CA ARG A 34 -2.10 -19.05 3.90
C ARG A 34 -3.33 -19.43 4.74
N PRO A 35 -4.12 -20.43 4.34
CA PRO A 35 -5.29 -20.86 5.09
C PRO A 35 -4.96 -21.18 6.54
N GLY A 36 -5.83 -20.71 7.45
CA GLY A 36 -5.75 -20.95 8.90
C GLY A 36 -4.96 -19.91 9.70
N VAL A 37 -4.13 -19.09 9.07
CA VAL A 37 -3.45 -17.96 9.73
C VAL A 37 -4.48 -16.86 10.01
N THR A 38 -4.38 -16.23 11.17
CA THR A 38 -5.20 -15.08 11.51
C THR A 38 -4.57 -13.75 11.05
N THR A 39 -5.38 -12.76 10.76
CA THR A 39 -4.87 -11.42 10.44
C THR A 39 -4.10 -10.80 11.61
N GLN A 40 -4.43 -11.17 12.85
CA GLN A 40 -3.69 -10.76 14.06
C GLN A 40 -2.28 -11.35 14.12
N GLU A 41 -2.08 -12.61 13.68
CA GLU A 41 -0.75 -13.23 13.63
C GLU A 41 0.15 -12.49 12.62
N ILE A 42 -0.40 -12.11 11.46
CA ILE A 42 0.32 -11.32 10.44
C ILE A 42 0.69 -9.94 11.00
N ASP A 43 -0.27 -9.23 11.58
CA ASP A 43 -0.05 -7.91 12.19
C ASP A 43 1.05 -7.95 13.26
N THR A 44 0.98 -8.96 14.14
CA THR A 44 1.97 -9.14 15.21
C THR A 44 3.37 -9.38 14.65
N ALA A 45 3.50 -10.16 13.58
CA ALA A 45 4.77 -10.41 12.92
C ALA A 45 5.33 -9.15 12.25
N VAL A 46 4.49 -8.39 11.54
CA VAL A 46 4.83 -7.10 10.92
C VAL A 46 5.32 -6.13 11.98
N ARG A 47 4.60 -5.98 13.09
CA ARG A 47 4.98 -5.12 14.21
C ARG A 47 6.36 -5.48 14.75
N LYS A 48 6.56 -6.75 15.10
CA LYS A 48 7.85 -7.24 15.64
C LYS A 48 9.00 -7.01 14.66
N PHE A 49 8.76 -7.23 13.37
CA PHE A 49 9.75 -7.01 12.33
C PHE A 49 10.17 -5.53 12.27
N ILE A 50 9.22 -4.61 12.19
CA ILE A 50 9.48 -3.17 12.13
C ILE A 50 10.23 -2.70 13.39
N GLU A 51 9.75 -3.08 14.58
CA GLU A 51 10.36 -2.71 15.86
C GLU A 51 11.79 -3.27 16.02
N SER A 52 12.05 -4.48 15.54
CA SER A 52 13.39 -5.10 15.59
C SER A 52 14.45 -4.38 14.74
N HIS A 53 14.00 -3.57 13.78
CA HIS A 53 14.87 -2.72 12.96
C HIS A 53 14.99 -1.28 13.47
N GLY A 54 14.56 -1.01 14.71
CA GLY A 54 14.63 0.32 15.32
C GLY A 54 13.64 1.33 14.77
N ALA A 55 12.62 0.86 14.05
CA ALA A 55 11.55 1.67 13.48
C ALA A 55 10.25 1.53 14.27
N LYS A 56 9.24 2.32 13.90
CA LYS A 56 7.89 2.25 14.48
C LYS A 56 6.87 1.94 13.39
N PRO A 57 5.84 1.11 13.63
CA PRO A 57 4.72 0.98 12.72
C PRO A 57 4.01 2.33 12.56
N SER A 58 3.82 2.77 11.32
CA SER A 58 3.24 4.10 11.04
C SER A 58 1.75 4.18 11.36
N PHE A 59 1.04 3.06 11.25
CA PHE A 59 -0.41 3.03 11.39
C PHE A 59 -0.88 2.84 12.83
N LEU A 60 -0.05 2.21 13.69
CA LEU A 60 -0.41 1.93 15.08
C LEU A 60 -0.68 3.22 15.86
N GLY A 61 -1.93 3.43 16.26
CA GLY A 61 -2.40 4.62 16.96
C GLY A 61 -2.70 5.82 16.05
N TYR A 62 -2.39 5.76 14.75
CA TYR A 62 -2.72 6.83 13.80
C TYR A 62 -4.24 6.95 13.66
N SER A 63 -4.79 8.12 13.98
CA SER A 63 -6.25 8.36 14.04
C SER A 63 -7.03 7.28 14.82
N GLY A 64 -6.39 6.66 15.83
CA GLY A 64 -7.00 5.61 16.64
C GLY A 64 -6.95 4.19 16.03
N PHE A 65 -6.27 3.99 14.91
CA PHE A 65 -6.14 2.67 14.30
C PHE A 65 -5.38 1.70 15.23
N PRO A 66 -5.92 0.49 15.53
CA PRO A 66 -5.36 -0.37 16.56
C PRO A 66 -4.26 -1.31 16.08
N GLY A 67 -4.06 -1.46 14.78
CA GLY A 67 -3.10 -2.40 14.16
C GLY A 67 -1.83 -1.73 13.69
N SER A 68 -0.82 -2.54 13.37
CA SER A 68 0.45 -2.12 12.75
C SER A 68 0.40 -2.22 11.23
N ALA A 69 -0.54 -3.00 10.71
CA ALA A 69 -0.83 -3.15 9.29
C ALA A 69 -2.35 -3.13 9.07
N CYS A 70 -2.80 -2.63 7.91
CA CYS A 70 -4.17 -2.85 7.45
C CYS A 70 -4.20 -4.18 6.68
N ILE A 71 -5.15 -5.06 7.02
CA ILE A 71 -5.29 -6.37 6.39
C ILE A 71 -6.74 -6.55 5.96
N SER A 72 -7.00 -6.29 4.70
CA SER A 72 -8.34 -6.29 4.10
C SER A 72 -8.56 -7.57 3.30
N ILE A 73 -9.67 -8.26 3.49
CA ILE A 73 -9.94 -9.57 2.91
C ILE A 73 -11.14 -9.46 1.96
N ASN A 74 -10.96 -9.90 0.72
CA ASN A 74 -11.97 -9.97 -0.34
C ASN A 74 -12.61 -8.59 -0.60
N GLU A 75 -13.88 -8.40 -0.24
CA GLU A 75 -14.65 -7.17 -0.46
C GLU A 75 -14.25 -5.98 0.43
N GLU A 76 -13.41 -6.19 1.42
CA GLU A 76 -12.88 -5.10 2.23
C GLU A 76 -11.90 -4.26 1.40
N VAL A 77 -12.29 -3.04 1.06
CA VAL A 77 -11.52 -2.19 0.12
C VAL A 77 -10.18 -1.79 0.71
N ILE A 78 -10.19 -1.16 1.91
CA ILE A 78 -9.01 -0.71 2.65
C ILE A 78 -9.27 -0.73 4.16
N HIS A 79 -8.21 -0.52 4.94
CA HIS A 79 -8.24 -0.31 6.39
C HIS A 79 -8.81 -1.48 7.21
N GLY A 80 -8.73 -2.71 6.69
CA GLY A 80 -9.12 -3.89 7.45
C GLY A 80 -8.36 -3.98 8.77
N ILE A 81 -9.10 -4.09 9.89
CA ILE A 81 -8.51 -4.15 11.23
C ILE A 81 -8.08 -5.59 11.52
N PRO A 82 -6.78 -5.82 11.86
CA PRO A 82 -6.31 -7.15 12.24
C PRO A 82 -7.04 -7.72 13.45
N GLY A 83 -7.37 -9.01 13.37
CA GLY A 83 -8.14 -9.67 14.43
C GLY A 83 -8.07 -11.20 14.36
N PRO A 84 -8.95 -11.92 15.07
CA PRO A 84 -8.95 -13.37 15.15
C PRO A 84 -9.49 -14.07 13.88
N ARG A 85 -9.91 -13.32 12.86
CA ARG A 85 -10.38 -13.88 11.59
C ARG A 85 -9.26 -14.69 10.94
N LYS A 86 -9.54 -15.97 10.67
CA LYS A 86 -8.64 -16.87 9.94
C LYS A 86 -8.83 -16.73 8.46
N LEU A 87 -7.73 -16.67 7.74
CA LEU A 87 -7.71 -16.74 6.28
C LEU A 87 -8.19 -18.11 5.80
N LYS A 88 -8.84 -18.13 4.66
CA LYS A 88 -9.39 -19.33 4.01
C LYS A 88 -8.78 -19.50 2.64
N GLU A 89 -8.82 -20.73 2.16
CA GLU A 89 -8.53 -21.05 0.76
C GLU A 89 -9.43 -20.20 -0.15
N GLY A 90 -8.84 -19.55 -1.15
CA GLY A 90 -9.56 -18.70 -2.09
C GLY A 90 -9.68 -17.22 -1.69
N ASP A 91 -9.28 -16.83 -0.47
CA ASP A 91 -9.27 -15.42 -0.08
C ASP A 91 -8.20 -14.63 -0.86
N ILE A 92 -8.50 -13.41 -1.22
CA ILE A 92 -7.49 -12.40 -1.61
C ILE A 92 -7.26 -11.46 -0.43
N VAL A 93 -6.01 -11.20 -0.11
CA VAL A 93 -5.62 -10.49 1.11
C VAL A 93 -4.78 -9.28 0.75
N SER A 94 -5.35 -8.10 0.86
CA SER A 94 -4.63 -6.84 0.68
C SER A 94 -3.96 -6.46 2.00
N VAL A 95 -2.64 -6.37 1.97
CA VAL A 95 -1.83 -5.99 3.13
C VAL A 95 -1.18 -4.66 2.85
N ASP A 96 -1.48 -3.69 3.69
CA ASP A 96 -0.92 -2.35 3.66
C ASP A 96 -0.08 -2.11 4.91
N VAL A 97 1.14 -1.64 4.73
CA VAL A 97 2.16 -1.51 5.79
C VAL A 97 2.81 -0.14 5.70
N GLY A 98 2.93 0.51 6.85
CA GLY A 98 3.72 1.72 7.00
C GLY A 98 4.80 1.56 8.07
N ALA A 99 6.01 2.07 7.81
CA ALA A 99 7.09 2.11 8.80
C ALA A 99 7.70 3.52 8.90
N PHE A 100 7.90 3.97 10.13
CA PHE A 100 8.56 5.24 10.44
C PHE A 100 9.99 4.99 10.90
N LEU A 101 10.95 5.46 10.12
CA LEU A 101 12.39 5.30 10.37
C LEU A 101 13.13 6.59 10.05
N ASP A 102 14.04 7.01 10.92
CA ASP A 102 14.92 8.18 10.71
C ASP A 102 14.17 9.48 10.37
N GLY A 103 12.98 9.65 10.94
CA GLY A 103 12.16 10.86 10.76
C GLY A 103 11.24 10.84 9.54
N PHE A 104 11.17 9.73 8.80
CA PHE A 104 10.36 9.60 7.59
C PHE A 104 9.53 8.31 7.57
N HIS A 105 8.38 8.39 6.92
CA HIS A 105 7.52 7.24 6.67
C HIS A 105 7.85 6.56 5.34
N GLY A 106 7.73 5.25 5.32
CA GLY A 106 7.50 4.47 4.12
C GLY A 106 6.09 3.89 4.19
N ASP A 107 5.47 3.70 3.03
CA ASP A 107 4.09 3.27 2.90
C ASP A 107 3.94 2.43 1.63
N CYS A 108 3.42 1.21 1.74
CA CYS A 108 3.19 0.37 0.58
C CYS A 108 2.21 -0.77 0.84
N ALA A 109 1.40 -1.08 -0.16
CA ALA A 109 0.46 -2.19 -0.15
C ALA A 109 0.74 -3.22 -1.24
N ALA A 110 0.21 -4.42 -1.05
CA ALA A 110 0.07 -5.45 -2.09
C ALA A 110 -1.02 -6.43 -1.70
N THR A 111 -1.60 -7.08 -2.72
CA THR A 111 -2.61 -8.13 -2.52
C THR A 111 -2.00 -9.50 -2.78
N PHE A 112 -2.28 -10.44 -1.90
CA PHE A 112 -1.76 -11.82 -1.93
C PHE A 112 -2.90 -12.82 -2.03
N ALA A 113 -2.72 -13.84 -2.83
CA ALA A 113 -3.65 -14.97 -2.90
C ALA A 113 -3.43 -15.91 -1.69
N CYS A 114 -4.51 -16.32 -1.04
CA CYS A 114 -4.49 -17.30 0.04
C CYS A 114 -4.84 -18.68 -0.53
N GLY A 115 -3.81 -19.49 -0.84
CA GLY A 115 -3.98 -20.74 -1.53
C GLY A 115 -4.37 -20.55 -3.00
N GLN A 116 -5.27 -21.39 -3.51
CA GLN A 116 -5.80 -21.27 -4.86
C GLN A 116 -6.99 -20.33 -4.87
N VAL A 117 -6.89 -19.26 -5.66
CA VAL A 117 -7.97 -18.29 -5.90
C VAL A 117 -8.54 -18.48 -7.29
N SER A 118 -9.70 -17.90 -7.57
CA SER A 118 -10.30 -17.93 -8.91
C SER A 118 -9.46 -17.17 -9.95
N ASP A 119 -9.63 -17.51 -11.22
CA ASP A 119 -8.98 -16.78 -12.33
C ASP A 119 -9.38 -15.30 -12.34
N GLU A 120 -10.62 -14.98 -11.99
CA GLU A 120 -11.12 -13.61 -11.86
C GLU A 120 -10.37 -12.84 -10.74
N ALA A 121 -10.17 -13.47 -9.59
CA ALA A 121 -9.41 -12.88 -8.48
C ALA A 121 -7.94 -12.67 -8.84
N MET A 122 -7.30 -13.65 -9.50
CA MET A 122 -5.94 -13.50 -10.01
C MET A 122 -5.82 -12.42 -11.06
N HIS A 123 -6.81 -12.30 -11.96
CA HIS A 123 -6.87 -11.23 -12.95
C HIS A 123 -6.93 -9.87 -12.26
N LEU A 124 -7.79 -9.69 -11.26
CA LEU A 124 -7.90 -8.45 -10.50
C LEU A 124 -6.58 -8.07 -9.80
N ILE A 125 -5.93 -9.02 -9.14
CA ILE A 125 -4.61 -8.80 -8.50
C ILE A 125 -3.60 -8.35 -9.54
N HIS A 126 -3.50 -9.05 -10.67
CA HIS A 126 -2.53 -8.76 -11.72
C HIS A 126 -2.78 -7.40 -12.39
N VAL A 127 -4.04 -7.09 -12.72
CA VAL A 127 -4.42 -5.79 -13.32
C VAL A 127 -4.09 -4.65 -12.37
N THR A 128 -4.38 -4.82 -11.07
CA THR A 128 -4.10 -3.81 -10.05
C THR A 128 -2.60 -3.58 -9.90
N GLU A 129 -1.80 -4.64 -9.78
CA GLU A 129 -0.33 -4.53 -9.70
C GLU A 129 0.25 -3.88 -10.96
N GLN A 130 -0.18 -4.31 -12.14
CA GLN A 130 0.33 -3.76 -13.39
C GLN A 130 -0.08 -2.29 -13.58
N SER A 131 -1.27 -1.90 -13.14
CA SER A 131 -1.72 -0.51 -13.21
C SER A 131 -0.81 0.45 -12.44
N PHE A 132 -0.26 0.01 -11.30
CA PHE A 132 0.75 0.77 -10.56
C PHE A 132 1.99 1.03 -11.43
N TRP A 133 2.50 0.01 -12.13
CA TRP A 133 3.66 0.17 -12.99
C TRP A 133 3.40 1.06 -14.20
N GLU A 134 2.18 1.01 -14.76
CA GLU A 134 1.78 1.93 -15.83
C GLU A 134 1.73 3.39 -15.31
N GLY A 135 1.20 3.60 -14.11
CA GLY A 135 1.21 4.92 -13.47
C GLY A 135 2.61 5.44 -13.20
N ILE A 136 3.47 4.61 -12.58
CA ILE A 136 4.81 5.02 -12.15
C ILE A 136 5.74 5.41 -13.32
N ARG A 137 5.50 4.90 -14.53
CA ARG A 137 6.23 5.34 -15.74
C ARG A 137 6.05 6.83 -16.02
N ASN A 138 4.98 7.43 -15.52
CA ASN A 138 4.70 8.87 -15.63
C ASN A 138 5.19 9.67 -14.41
N ALA A 139 5.76 9.04 -13.38
CA ALA A 139 6.38 9.72 -12.24
C ALA A 139 7.79 10.24 -12.61
N ARG A 140 7.86 11.18 -13.55
CA ARG A 140 9.11 11.72 -14.09
C ARG A 140 9.00 13.22 -14.39
N THR A 141 10.16 13.87 -14.52
CA THR A 141 10.23 15.29 -14.88
C THR A 141 9.46 15.57 -16.17
N GLY A 142 8.64 16.60 -16.16
CA GLY A 142 7.77 17.02 -17.28
C GLY A 142 6.36 16.44 -17.23
N CYS A 143 6.11 15.42 -16.40
CA CYS A 143 4.77 14.90 -16.16
C CYS A 143 4.13 15.54 -14.91
N ARG A 144 2.82 15.49 -14.86
CA ARG A 144 2.00 15.98 -13.75
C ARG A 144 1.37 14.81 -13.00
N VAL A 145 0.82 15.06 -11.82
CA VAL A 145 0.18 14.03 -10.99
C VAL A 145 -0.92 13.30 -11.75
N TYR A 146 -1.74 14.04 -12.48
CA TYR A 146 -2.84 13.44 -13.24
C TYR A 146 -2.39 12.61 -14.46
N ASP A 147 -1.15 12.73 -14.92
CA ASP A 147 -0.61 11.79 -15.92
C ASP A 147 -0.46 10.39 -15.32
N ILE A 148 -0.08 10.31 -14.03
CA ILE A 148 -0.05 9.05 -13.28
C ILE A 148 -1.47 8.50 -13.14
N SER A 149 -2.40 9.33 -12.65
CA SER A 149 -3.79 8.98 -12.42
C SER A 149 -4.49 8.46 -13.69
N HIS A 150 -4.27 9.16 -14.81
CA HIS A 150 -4.82 8.81 -16.11
C HIS A 150 -4.29 7.46 -16.61
N ALA A 151 -2.98 7.22 -16.50
CA ALA A 151 -2.37 5.97 -16.93
C ALA A 151 -2.90 4.77 -16.13
N VAL A 152 -3.09 4.93 -14.81
CA VAL A 152 -3.70 3.91 -13.95
C VAL A 152 -5.12 3.60 -14.44
N GLN A 153 -5.95 4.63 -14.59
CA GLN A 153 -7.34 4.49 -15.03
C GLN A 153 -7.44 3.80 -16.40
N GLN A 154 -6.68 4.27 -17.37
CA GLN A 154 -6.68 3.72 -18.74
C GLN A 154 -6.35 2.22 -18.74
N TYR A 155 -5.34 1.82 -17.97
CA TYR A 155 -4.95 0.42 -17.90
C TYR A 155 -6.02 -0.43 -17.24
N VAL A 156 -6.55 0.00 -16.10
CA VAL A 156 -7.57 -0.72 -15.32
C VAL A 156 -8.85 -0.92 -16.18
N GLU A 157 -9.35 0.16 -16.80
CA GLU A 157 -10.58 0.12 -17.61
C GLU A 157 -10.41 -0.70 -18.89
N ALA A 158 -9.22 -0.63 -19.53
CA ALA A 158 -8.93 -1.45 -20.71
C ALA A 158 -8.88 -2.96 -20.41
N ASN A 159 -8.67 -3.34 -19.13
CA ASN A 159 -8.67 -4.73 -18.68
C ASN A 159 -9.99 -5.16 -18.00
N GLY A 160 -11.09 -4.39 -18.21
CA GLY A 160 -12.43 -4.76 -17.75
C GLY A 160 -12.67 -4.54 -16.26
N CYS A 161 -11.77 -3.83 -15.57
CA CYS A 161 -11.92 -3.44 -14.18
C CYS A 161 -12.32 -1.97 -14.06
N SER A 162 -12.63 -1.50 -12.85
CA SER A 162 -12.90 -0.09 -12.57
C SER A 162 -12.06 0.41 -11.40
N VAL A 163 -11.76 1.72 -11.40
CA VAL A 163 -10.99 2.34 -10.33
C VAL A 163 -11.88 2.78 -9.17
N VAL A 164 -11.39 2.63 -7.94
CA VAL A 164 -12.01 3.19 -6.75
C VAL A 164 -11.86 4.71 -6.78
N ARG A 165 -12.95 5.45 -6.53
CA ARG A 165 -13.00 6.92 -6.63
C ARG A 165 -13.06 7.64 -5.29
N ASP A 166 -13.54 6.96 -4.24
CA ASP A 166 -13.74 7.55 -2.91
C ASP A 166 -12.44 7.66 -2.11
N PHE A 167 -11.41 6.93 -2.51
CA PHE A 167 -10.09 6.95 -1.87
C PHE A 167 -9.02 7.28 -2.90
N VAL A 168 -8.00 8.03 -2.45
CA VAL A 168 -6.91 8.47 -3.29
C VAL A 168 -5.56 8.15 -2.67
N GLY A 169 -4.54 8.00 -3.49
CA GLY A 169 -3.17 7.96 -3.02
C GLY A 169 -2.70 9.32 -2.52
N HIS A 170 -1.56 9.36 -1.88
CA HIS A 170 -1.02 10.57 -1.26
C HIS A 170 0.50 10.60 -1.28
N GLY A 171 1.06 11.78 -1.12
CA GLY A 171 2.47 11.94 -0.81
C GLY A 171 2.80 11.39 0.59
N VAL A 172 4.04 10.99 0.78
CA VAL A 172 4.59 10.51 2.05
C VAL A 172 5.91 11.21 2.33
N GLY A 173 6.23 11.41 3.60
CA GLY A 173 7.48 12.07 4.00
C GLY A 173 7.67 12.04 5.50
N ALA A 174 7.94 13.19 6.11
CA ALA A 174 8.00 13.33 7.56
C ALA A 174 6.62 13.12 8.21
N LYS A 175 5.55 13.37 7.47
CA LYS A 175 4.18 12.97 7.84
C LYS A 175 3.78 11.75 7.02
N LEU A 176 2.90 10.92 7.58
CA LEU A 176 2.37 9.75 6.88
C LEU A 176 1.59 10.17 5.63
N HIS A 177 0.79 11.23 5.73
CA HIS A 177 0.07 11.82 4.62
C HIS A 177 0.60 13.23 4.35
N GLU A 178 1.13 13.43 3.15
CA GLU A 178 1.59 14.73 2.66
C GLU A 178 0.98 15.02 1.27
N PRO A 179 0.79 16.29 0.90
CA PRO A 179 0.46 16.65 -0.49
C PRO A 179 1.56 16.18 -1.46
N PRO A 180 1.18 15.88 -2.72
CA PRO A 180 -0.16 15.98 -3.29
C PRO A 180 -1.02 14.74 -3.03
N GLU A 181 -2.34 14.87 -3.18
CA GLU A 181 -3.20 13.72 -3.44
C GLU A 181 -2.89 13.15 -4.82
N VAL A 182 -2.96 11.83 -4.95
CA VAL A 182 -2.69 11.10 -6.20
C VAL A 182 -3.87 10.17 -6.49
N PRO A 183 -4.94 10.68 -7.10
CA PRO A 183 -6.09 9.86 -7.48
C PRO A 183 -5.70 8.75 -8.46
N ASN A 184 -6.46 7.66 -8.48
CA ASN A 184 -6.28 6.59 -9.47
C ASN A 184 -7.08 6.84 -10.77
N PHE A 185 -7.62 8.05 -10.96
CA PHE A 185 -8.43 8.45 -12.11
C PHE A 185 -8.30 9.94 -12.40
N GLY A 186 -8.62 10.34 -13.60
CA GLY A 186 -8.69 11.73 -14.03
C GLY A 186 -8.20 11.95 -15.46
N PRO A 187 -8.38 13.18 -16.01
CA PRO A 187 -7.79 13.52 -17.30
C PRO A 187 -6.29 13.67 -17.18
N ALA A 188 -5.55 13.41 -18.26
CA ALA A 188 -4.12 13.68 -18.32
C ALA A 188 -3.83 15.19 -18.17
N GLY A 189 -2.70 15.55 -17.52
CA GLY A 189 -2.22 16.94 -17.41
C GLY A 189 -2.27 17.60 -16.04
#